data_440d09beed53f0d6fc6954d4c4b68a04
#
_entry.id   440d09beed53f0d6fc6954d4c4b68a04
#
_cell.length_a   1.000
_cell.length_b   1.000
_cell.length_c   1.000
_cell.angle_alpha   90.00
_cell.angle_beta   90.00
_cell.angle_gamma   90.00
#
_symmetry.space_group_name_H-M   'P 1'
#
loop_
_entity.id
_entity.type
_entity.pdbx_description
1 polymer ?
#
loop_
_entity_poly.entity_id
_entity_poly.type
_entity_poly.pdbx_seq_one_letter_code
_entity_poly.pdbx_strand_id
1 'polypeptide(L)'
;MEFEWDDAKSDACFAERGFDFAYAVQVFFDPDRLIEIDNRFDYGEPRYRLLGQIEGRLFPVVYTPRGDAFRMISARKANAKE
;
A
#
# COMPACT_ATOMS: atom_id res chain seq x y z
N MET A 1 10.84 -10.33 -5.16
CA MET A 1 9.54 -9.65 -5.07
C MET A 1 9.65 -8.31 -5.78
N GLU A 2 8.78 -8.07 -6.76
CA GLU A 2 8.83 -6.85 -7.54
C GLU A 2 7.64 -5.95 -7.21
N PHE A 3 7.85 -4.64 -7.27
CA PHE A 3 6.81 -3.64 -7.02
C PHE A 3 6.72 -2.70 -8.19
N GLU A 4 5.51 -2.24 -8.48
CA GLU A 4 5.28 -1.23 -9.50
C GLU A 4 4.18 -0.28 -9.05
N TRP A 5 4.07 0.86 -9.68
CA TRP A 5 3.03 1.85 -9.39
C TRP A 5 2.99 2.90 -10.49
N ASP A 6 1.96 3.72 -10.45
CA ASP A 6 1.84 4.90 -11.29
C ASP A 6 2.66 6.03 -10.64
N ASP A 7 3.66 6.54 -11.34
CA ASP A 7 4.56 7.57 -10.80
C ASP A 7 3.81 8.84 -10.40
N ALA A 8 2.79 9.23 -11.15
CA ALA A 8 2.00 10.41 -10.80
C ALA A 8 1.28 10.24 -9.47
N LYS A 9 0.76 9.02 -9.21
CA LYS A 9 0.13 8.73 -7.91
C LYS A 9 1.13 8.73 -6.77
N SER A 10 2.32 8.20 -6.99
CA SER A 10 3.38 8.22 -5.98
C SER A 10 3.79 9.65 -5.66
N ASP A 11 3.96 10.48 -6.68
CA ASP A 11 4.32 11.88 -6.51
C ASP A 11 3.22 12.65 -5.77
N ALA A 12 1.96 12.39 -6.09
CA ALA A 12 0.83 13.01 -5.40
C ALA A 12 0.80 12.58 -3.92
N CYS A 13 1.09 11.32 -3.64
CA CYS A 13 1.17 10.81 -2.27
C CYS A 13 2.25 11.57 -1.49
N PHE A 14 3.42 11.75 -2.10
CA PHE A 14 4.50 12.50 -1.47
C PHE A 14 4.10 13.94 -1.18
N ALA A 15 3.48 14.61 -2.16
CA ALA A 15 3.06 16.00 -2.00
C ALA A 15 2.00 16.18 -0.91
N GLU A 16 1.06 15.22 -0.83
CA GLU A 16 -0.07 15.34 0.10
C GLU A 16 0.24 14.78 1.49
N ARG A 17 1.08 13.73 1.57
CA ARG A 17 1.23 12.95 2.81
C ARG A 17 2.66 12.93 3.34
N GLY A 18 3.64 13.41 2.57
CA GLY A 18 5.03 13.48 3.00
C GLY A 18 5.83 12.20 2.82
N PHE A 19 5.28 11.19 2.15
CA PHE A 19 6.01 9.97 1.79
C PHE A 19 5.49 9.45 0.45
N ASP A 20 6.31 8.70 -0.26
CA ASP A 20 5.95 8.14 -1.57
C ASP A 20 5.73 6.62 -1.49
N PHE A 21 5.39 6.02 -2.64
CA PHE A 21 5.13 4.58 -2.67
C PHE A 21 6.40 3.75 -2.48
N ALA A 22 7.55 4.26 -2.91
CA ALA A 22 8.81 3.56 -2.67
C ALA A 22 9.07 3.40 -1.17
N TYR A 23 8.76 4.41 -0.37
CA TYR A 23 8.85 4.33 1.07
C TYR A 23 7.82 3.32 1.63
N ALA A 24 6.60 3.38 1.13
CA ALA A 24 5.50 2.54 1.63
C ALA A 24 5.70 1.05 1.34
N VAL A 25 6.52 0.67 0.35
CA VAL A 25 6.83 -0.73 0.06
C VAL A 25 7.33 -1.48 1.28
N GLN A 26 7.96 -0.80 2.23
CA GLN A 26 8.51 -1.43 3.44
C GLN A 26 7.46 -2.20 4.24
N VAL A 27 6.17 -1.88 4.12
CA VAL A 27 5.12 -2.60 4.86
C VAL A 27 5.06 -4.08 4.47
N PHE A 28 5.49 -4.42 3.25
CA PHE A 28 5.48 -5.81 2.77
C PHE A 28 6.49 -6.68 3.51
N PHE A 29 7.45 -6.07 4.19
CA PHE A 29 8.50 -6.78 4.94
C PHE A 29 8.26 -6.80 6.44
N ASP A 30 7.14 -6.23 6.91
CA ASP A 30 6.74 -6.33 8.30
C ASP A 30 6.28 -7.77 8.58
N PRO A 31 6.94 -8.52 9.48
CA PRO A 31 6.54 -9.90 9.76
C PRO A 31 5.16 -10.00 10.41
N ASP A 32 4.67 -8.93 11.01
CA ASP A 32 3.36 -8.91 11.67
C ASP A 32 2.27 -8.27 10.80
N ARG A 33 2.57 -8.04 9.52
CA ARG A 33 1.59 -7.42 8.61
C ARG A 33 0.32 -8.24 8.51
N LEU A 34 -0.78 -7.54 8.33
CA LEU A 34 -2.10 -8.14 8.09
C LEU A 34 -2.53 -7.86 6.66
N ILE A 35 -3.06 -8.87 5.99
CA ILE A 35 -3.52 -8.74 4.60
C ILE A 35 -4.96 -9.24 4.53
N GLU A 36 -5.83 -8.45 3.93
CA GLU A 36 -7.21 -8.84 3.69
C GLU A 36 -7.68 -8.41 2.31
N ILE A 37 -8.69 -9.07 1.79
CA ILE A 37 -9.29 -8.70 0.50
C ILE A 37 -9.99 -7.35 0.66
N ASP A 38 -9.75 -6.45 -0.30
CA ASP A 38 -10.49 -5.20 -0.43
C ASP A 38 -11.62 -5.43 -1.43
N ASN A 39 -12.80 -5.73 -0.93
CA ASN A 39 -13.98 -6.02 -1.74
C ASN A 39 -15.06 -4.95 -1.63
N ARG A 40 -14.68 -3.73 -1.24
CA ARG A 40 -15.63 -2.62 -1.10
C ARG A 40 -16.31 -2.25 -2.41
N PHE A 41 -15.62 -2.48 -3.52
CA PHE A 41 -16.11 -2.19 -4.87
C PHE A 41 -15.69 -3.32 -5.79
N ASP A 42 -16.39 -3.42 -6.93
CA ASP A 42 -15.95 -4.28 -8.01
C ASP A 42 -14.96 -3.50 -8.88
N TYR A 43 -13.68 -3.82 -8.73
CA TYR A 43 -12.59 -3.13 -9.43
C TYR A 43 -12.24 -3.79 -10.77
N GLY A 44 -12.86 -4.95 -11.10
CA GLY A 44 -12.46 -5.74 -12.25
C GLY A 44 -11.12 -6.46 -12.08
N GLU A 45 -10.53 -6.40 -10.90
CA GLU A 45 -9.27 -7.05 -10.55
C GLU A 45 -9.26 -7.28 -9.03
N PRO A 46 -8.55 -8.31 -8.55
CA PRO A 46 -8.44 -8.52 -7.11
C PRO A 46 -7.59 -7.41 -6.49
N ARG A 47 -8.08 -6.83 -5.41
CA ARG A 47 -7.34 -5.84 -4.62
C ARG A 47 -7.25 -6.30 -3.19
N TYR A 48 -6.10 -6.02 -2.57
CA TYR A 48 -5.82 -6.38 -1.20
C TYR A 48 -5.44 -5.15 -0.41
N ARG A 49 -5.81 -5.16 0.85
CA ARG A 49 -5.39 -4.14 1.80
C ARG A 49 -4.39 -4.76 2.75
N LEU A 50 -3.21 -4.17 2.83
CA LEU A 50 -2.15 -4.61 3.72
C LEU A 50 -1.95 -3.55 4.79
N LEU A 51 -1.92 -3.97 6.04
CA LEU A 51 -1.62 -3.10 7.17
C LEU A 51 -0.28 -3.53 7.74
N GLY A 52 0.71 -2.66 7.63
CA GLY A 52 2.05 -2.95 8.12
C GLY A 52 2.68 -1.74 8.79
N GLN A 53 3.75 -1.99 9.54
CA GLN A 53 4.47 -0.95 10.25
C GLN A 53 5.76 -0.56 9.54
N ILE A 54 6.05 0.73 9.56
CA ILE A 54 7.33 1.29 9.18
C ILE A 54 7.73 2.22 10.32
N GLU A 55 8.86 1.93 10.96
CA GLU A 55 9.38 2.74 12.07
C GLU A 55 8.34 2.96 13.17
N GLY A 56 7.61 1.89 13.50
CA GLY A 56 6.63 1.93 14.58
C GLY A 56 5.30 2.55 14.24
N ARG A 57 5.09 2.95 12.98
CA ARG A 57 3.83 3.56 12.55
C ARG A 57 3.13 2.66 11.54
N LEU A 58 1.80 2.53 11.68
CA LEU A 58 1.00 1.73 10.77
C LEU A 58 0.72 2.48 9.47
N PHE A 59 0.81 1.74 8.36
CA PHE A 59 0.51 2.25 7.01
C PHE A 59 -0.44 1.29 6.31
N PRO A 60 -1.71 1.66 6.10
CA PRO A 60 -2.60 0.92 5.20
C PRO A 60 -2.17 1.15 3.75
N VAL A 61 -2.00 0.04 3.03
CA VAL A 61 -1.61 0.04 1.61
C VAL A 61 -2.60 -0.81 0.85
N VAL A 62 -3.04 -0.33 -0.31
CA VAL A 62 -3.87 -1.12 -1.23
C VAL A 62 -3.01 -1.49 -2.43
N TYR A 63 -3.06 -2.76 -2.82
CA TYR A 63 -2.29 -3.25 -3.96
C TYR A 63 -3.08 -4.32 -4.72
N THR A 64 -2.62 -4.60 -5.94
CA THR A 64 -3.14 -5.69 -6.74
C THR A 64 -1.97 -6.50 -7.31
N PRO A 65 -2.04 -7.84 -7.30
CA PRO A 65 -1.01 -8.64 -7.97
C PRO A 65 -1.11 -8.47 -9.49
N ARG A 66 0.04 -8.35 -10.16
CA ARG A 66 0.14 -8.32 -11.61
C ARG A 66 1.35 -9.15 -12.04
N GLY A 67 1.11 -10.35 -12.58
CA GLY A 67 2.20 -11.26 -12.91
C GLY A 67 3.02 -11.54 -11.66
N ASP A 68 4.33 -11.29 -11.73
CA ASP A 68 5.24 -11.49 -10.60
C ASP A 68 5.40 -10.26 -9.73
N ALA A 69 4.66 -9.19 -10.02
CA ALA A 69 4.77 -7.93 -9.31
C ALA A 69 3.55 -7.64 -8.44
N PHE A 70 3.75 -6.78 -7.45
CA PHE A 70 2.66 -6.17 -6.69
C PHE A 70 2.54 -4.71 -7.13
N ARG A 71 1.36 -4.36 -7.68
CA ARG A 71 1.11 -2.99 -8.09
C ARG A 71 0.48 -2.21 -6.96
N MET A 72 1.18 -1.18 -6.51
CA MET A 72 0.71 -0.28 -5.45
C MET A 72 -0.39 0.62 -6.01
N ILE A 73 -1.52 0.68 -5.31
CA ILE A 73 -2.67 1.50 -5.72
C ILE A 73 -2.77 2.74 -4.83
N SER A 74 -2.65 2.58 -3.52
CA SER A 74 -2.70 3.70 -2.58
C SER A 74 -1.93 3.36 -1.32
N ALA A 75 -1.51 4.40 -0.62
CA ALA A 75 -0.83 4.26 0.66
C ALA A 75 -1.12 5.49 1.52
N ARG A 76 -1.30 5.27 2.81
CA ARG A 76 -1.49 6.38 3.75
C ARG A 76 -0.96 5.98 5.12
N LYS A 77 -0.83 6.95 6.01
CA LYS A 77 -0.55 6.67 7.42
C LYS A 77 -1.88 6.38 8.11
N ALA A 78 -1.88 5.40 9.00
CA ALA A 78 -3.06 5.15 9.81
C ALA A 78 -3.32 6.32 10.74
N ASN A 79 -4.59 6.63 10.97
CA ASN A 79 -4.94 7.64 11.96
C ASN A 79 -4.99 7.01 13.35
N ALA A 80 -5.19 7.84 14.37
CA ALA A 80 -5.13 7.38 15.77
C ALA A 80 -6.21 6.37 16.15
N LYS A 81 -7.21 6.17 15.29
CA LYS A 81 -8.33 5.24 15.55
C LYS A 81 -8.14 3.86 14.89
N GLU A 82 -7.07 3.67 14.14
CA GLU A 82 -6.84 2.40 13.42
C GLU A 82 -5.89 1.46 14.12
#